data_2aa8113945bfe16afc90701f5f9683a6
#
_entry.id   2aa8113945bfe16afc90701f5f9683a6
#
_cell.length_a   1.000
_cell.length_b   1.000
_cell.length_c   1.000
_cell.angle_alpha   90.00
_cell.angle_beta   90.00
_cell.angle_gamma   90.00
#
_symmetry.space_group_name_H-M   'P 1'
#
loop_
_entity.id
_entity.type
_entity.pdbx_description
1 polymer ?
#
loop_
_entity_poly.entity_id
_entity_poly.type
_entity_poly.pdbx_seq_one_letter_code
_entity_poly.pdbx_strand_id
1 'polypeptide(L)'
;MATTKKKTAAVAKKTGAKLKNFATAPINKSLSKDEKIDLYRTIVGIRRFEERSLRAYNQGKIGGFLHLYIGQEAVAAGIVSLMEKDDHIITAYRDHGHAL
;
A
#
# COMPACT_ATOMS: atom_id res chain seq x y z
N MET A 1 -5.75 6.92 21.11
CA MET A 1 -5.49 5.66 20.38
C MET A 1 -6.31 4.45 20.82
N ALA A 2 -6.90 4.44 22.00
CA ALA A 2 -7.71 3.30 22.49
C ALA A 2 -9.13 3.17 21.87
N THR A 3 -9.69 4.25 21.35
CA THR A 3 -11.08 4.30 20.83
C THR A 3 -11.25 3.60 19.48
N THR A 4 -10.20 3.58 18.65
CA THR A 4 -10.28 2.98 17.30
C THR A 4 -10.25 1.45 17.37
N LYS A 5 -9.45 0.88 18.26
CA LYS A 5 -9.41 -0.58 18.48
C LYS A 5 -10.73 -1.15 19.02
N LYS A 6 -11.42 -0.41 19.89
CA LYS A 6 -12.73 -0.84 20.42
C LYS A 6 -13.83 -0.80 19.35
N LYS A 7 -13.82 0.18 18.43
CA LYS A 7 -14.82 0.26 17.35
C LYS A 7 -14.63 -0.86 16.32
N THR A 8 -13.42 -1.19 15.95
CA THR A 8 -13.13 -2.28 14.99
C THR A 8 -13.53 -3.65 15.55
N ALA A 9 -13.25 -3.89 16.83
CA ALA A 9 -13.66 -5.12 17.51
C ALA A 9 -15.19 -5.23 17.68
N ALA A 10 -15.87 -4.11 17.87
CA ALA A 10 -17.35 -4.08 17.99
C ALA A 10 -18.05 -4.33 16.64
N VAL A 11 -17.48 -3.85 15.53
CA VAL A 11 -17.99 -4.12 14.17
C VAL A 11 -17.78 -5.59 13.82
N ALA A 12 -16.62 -6.17 14.12
CA ALA A 12 -16.34 -7.58 13.90
C ALA A 12 -17.29 -8.52 14.69
N LYS A 13 -17.66 -8.14 15.92
CA LYS A 13 -18.64 -8.89 16.72
C LYS A 13 -20.05 -8.84 16.12
N LYS A 14 -20.44 -7.75 15.46
CA LYS A 14 -21.78 -7.61 14.86
C LYS A 14 -21.94 -8.39 13.56
N THR A 15 -20.86 -8.63 12.82
CA THR A 15 -20.93 -9.31 11.52
C THR A 15 -20.58 -10.80 11.58
N GLY A 16 -20.16 -11.33 12.74
CA GLY A 16 -19.70 -12.72 12.87
C GLY A 16 -18.48 -13.07 12.01
N ALA A 17 -17.92 -12.11 11.30
CA ALA A 17 -16.80 -12.31 10.42
C ALA A 17 -15.51 -12.46 11.24
N LYS A 18 -14.91 -13.64 11.23
CA LYS A 18 -13.52 -13.84 11.67
C LYS A 18 -12.62 -12.96 10.81
N LEU A 19 -11.87 -12.03 11.43
CA LEU A 19 -10.81 -11.32 10.74
C LEU A 19 -9.84 -12.34 10.12
N LYS A 20 -9.75 -12.37 8.79
CA LYS A 20 -8.83 -13.24 8.07
C LYS A 20 -7.40 -12.88 8.45
N ASN A 21 -6.65 -13.83 8.98
CA ASN A 21 -5.22 -13.65 9.20
C ASN A 21 -4.46 -13.92 7.88
N PHE A 22 -4.19 -12.87 7.14
CA PHE A 22 -3.49 -12.98 5.86
C PHE A 22 -2.03 -13.42 5.99
N ALA A 23 -1.43 -13.31 7.18
CA ALA A 23 -0.06 -13.79 7.40
C ALA A 23 0.08 -15.31 7.19
N THR A 24 -1.01 -16.07 7.36
CA THR A 24 -1.05 -17.51 7.14
C THR A 24 -1.63 -17.93 5.78
N ALA A 25 -1.90 -16.97 4.90
CA ALA A 25 -2.41 -17.24 3.57
C ALA A 25 -1.44 -18.13 2.77
N PRO A 26 -1.96 -19.05 1.93
CA PRO A 26 -1.12 -19.97 1.14
C PRO A 26 -0.05 -19.24 0.32
N ILE A 27 -0.38 -18.10 -0.27
CA ILE A 27 0.56 -17.27 -1.04
C ILE A 27 1.78 -16.85 -0.21
N ASN A 28 1.60 -16.53 1.07
CA ASN A 28 2.71 -16.15 1.94
C ASN A 28 3.65 -17.33 2.25
N LYS A 29 3.20 -18.55 2.08
CA LYS A 29 4.05 -19.75 2.23
C LYS A 29 4.82 -20.05 0.96
N SER A 30 4.30 -19.71 -0.21
CA SER A 30 4.96 -19.93 -1.50
C SER A 30 6.04 -18.90 -1.81
N LEU A 31 5.94 -17.68 -1.26
CA LEU A 31 6.95 -16.64 -1.44
C LEU A 31 8.20 -16.93 -0.61
N SER A 32 9.35 -16.83 -1.25
CA SER A 32 10.68 -16.88 -0.60
C SER A 32 10.87 -15.71 0.36
N LYS A 33 11.92 -15.76 1.16
CA LYS A 33 12.31 -14.65 2.05
C LYS A 33 12.70 -13.41 1.25
N ASP A 34 13.41 -13.58 0.16
CA ASP A 34 13.93 -12.47 -0.64
C ASP A 34 12.80 -11.76 -1.38
N GLU A 35 11.87 -12.50 -1.98
CA GLU A 35 10.67 -11.91 -2.58
C GLU A 35 9.85 -11.10 -1.57
N LYS A 36 9.71 -11.58 -0.34
CA LYS A 36 9.03 -10.83 0.74
C LYS A 36 9.78 -9.55 1.11
N ILE A 37 11.11 -9.61 1.14
CA ILE A 37 11.93 -8.44 1.44
C ILE A 37 11.81 -7.41 0.31
N ASP A 38 11.79 -7.83 -0.93
CA ASP A 38 11.69 -6.92 -2.07
C ASP A 38 10.30 -6.27 -2.15
N LEU A 39 9.23 -7.01 -1.93
CA LEU A 39 7.89 -6.44 -1.78
C LEU A 39 7.83 -5.42 -0.65
N TYR A 40 8.44 -5.73 0.50
CA TYR A 40 8.48 -4.82 1.63
C TYR A 40 9.29 -3.55 1.32
N ARG A 41 10.43 -3.67 0.64
CA ARG A 41 11.22 -2.52 0.20
C ARG A 41 10.44 -1.63 -0.74
N THR A 42 9.70 -2.19 -1.69
CA THR A 42 8.84 -1.45 -2.59
C THR A 42 7.78 -0.67 -1.83
N ILE A 43 7.07 -1.31 -0.91
CA ILE A 43 6.06 -0.68 -0.05
C ILE A 43 6.66 0.49 0.74
N VAL A 44 7.82 0.28 1.36
CA VAL A 44 8.52 1.33 2.13
C VAL A 44 9.00 2.46 1.22
N GLY A 45 9.50 2.13 0.03
CA GLY A 45 9.94 3.09 -0.98
C GLY A 45 8.80 4.03 -1.37
N ILE A 46 7.64 3.48 -1.76
CA ILE A 46 6.44 4.25 -2.09
C ILE A 46 6.02 5.13 -0.90
N ARG A 47 5.96 4.59 0.32
CA ARG A 47 5.62 5.35 1.51
C ARG A 47 6.56 6.55 1.71
N ARG A 48 7.86 6.35 1.62
CA ARG A 48 8.85 7.40 1.80
C ARG A 48 8.79 8.46 0.72
N PHE A 49 8.51 8.07 -0.51
CA PHE A 49 8.27 9.01 -1.60
C PHE A 49 7.06 9.91 -1.30
N GLU A 50 5.94 9.34 -0.93
CA GLU A 50 4.71 10.07 -0.62
C GLU A 50 4.90 11.03 0.58
N GLU A 51 5.57 10.58 1.64
CA GLU A 51 5.89 11.43 2.78
C GLU A 51 6.80 12.62 2.40
N ARG A 52 7.72 12.42 1.45
CA ARG A 52 8.57 13.50 0.91
C ARG A 52 7.78 14.43 0.01
N SER A 53 6.90 13.89 -0.82
CA SER A 53 6.00 14.66 -1.68
C SER A 53 5.10 15.59 -0.85
N LEU A 54 4.54 15.09 0.24
CA LEU A 54 3.76 15.90 1.17
C LEU A 54 4.58 17.05 1.76
N ARG A 55 5.82 16.77 2.17
CA ARG A 55 6.72 17.83 2.68
C ARG A 55 7.05 18.87 1.62
N ALA A 56 7.34 18.44 0.40
CA ALA A 56 7.60 19.34 -0.72
C ALA A 56 6.38 20.19 -1.07
N TYR A 57 5.19 19.61 -1.03
CA TYR A 57 3.93 20.31 -1.22
C TYR A 57 3.72 21.39 -0.17
N ASN A 58 3.91 21.06 1.10
CA ASN A 58 3.79 22.03 2.22
C ASN A 58 4.83 23.14 2.15
N GLN A 59 5.95 22.93 1.45
CA GLN A 59 6.97 23.93 1.17
C GLN A 59 6.70 24.77 -0.09
N GLY A 60 5.55 24.56 -0.76
CA GLY A 60 5.19 25.26 -1.97
C GLY A 60 5.99 24.85 -3.22
N LYS A 61 6.71 23.72 -3.17
CA LYS A 61 7.53 23.22 -4.29
C LYS A 61 6.74 22.43 -5.32
N ILE A 62 5.54 22.02 -4.97
CA ILE A 62 4.60 21.29 -5.85
C ILE A 62 3.35 22.14 -5.98
N GLY A 63 2.98 22.51 -7.20
CA GLY A 63 1.75 23.23 -7.49
C GLY A 63 0.55 22.32 -7.68
N GLY A 64 -0.66 22.92 -7.65
CA GLY A 64 -1.91 22.19 -7.83
C GLY A 64 -2.35 21.42 -6.59
N PHE A 65 -3.08 20.34 -6.80
CA PHE A 65 -3.56 19.45 -5.73
C PHE A 65 -2.67 18.21 -5.65
N LEU A 66 -2.24 17.86 -4.46
CA LEU A 66 -1.49 16.63 -4.19
C LEU A 66 -2.41 15.60 -3.53
N HIS A 67 -2.61 14.49 -4.20
CA HIS A 67 -3.35 13.34 -3.66
C HIS A 67 -2.38 12.20 -3.39
N LEU A 68 -2.14 11.93 -2.12
CA LEU A 68 -1.17 10.93 -1.70
C LEU A 68 -1.67 9.49 -1.89
N TYR A 69 -0.75 8.60 -2.19
CA TYR A 69 -0.98 7.15 -2.31
C TYR A 69 -0.82 6.42 -0.97
N ILE A 70 -0.60 7.14 0.13
CA ILE A 70 -0.38 6.57 1.47
C ILE A 70 -1.56 5.67 1.88
N GLY A 71 -1.23 4.45 2.26
CA GLY A 71 -2.18 3.41 2.65
C GLY A 71 -2.57 2.44 1.54
N GLN A 72 -2.12 2.68 0.31
CA GLN A 72 -2.41 1.85 -0.86
C GLN A 72 -1.14 1.20 -1.45
N GLU A 73 0.00 1.32 -0.79
CA GLU A 73 1.31 0.88 -1.28
C GLU A 73 1.34 -0.60 -1.66
N ALA A 74 0.65 -1.44 -0.88
CA ALA A 74 0.59 -2.87 -1.14
C ALA A 74 -0.17 -3.20 -2.43
N VAL A 75 -1.08 -2.36 -2.90
CA VAL A 75 -1.80 -2.55 -4.17
C VAL A 75 -0.82 -2.38 -5.33
N ALA A 76 -0.06 -1.28 -5.35
CA ALA A 76 0.96 -1.08 -6.38
C ALA A 76 2.05 -2.14 -6.33
N ALA A 77 2.64 -2.38 -5.15
CA ALA A 77 3.70 -3.37 -4.98
C ALA A 77 3.28 -4.76 -5.46
N GLY A 78 2.05 -5.19 -5.14
CA GLY A 78 1.55 -6.50 -5.53
C GLY A 78 1.31 -6.64 -7.04
N ILE A 79 0.78 -5.61 -7.69
CA ILE A 79 0.51 -5.65 -9.13
C ILE A 79 1.79 -5.47 -9.93
N VAL A 80 2.56 -4.44 -9.64
CA VAL A 80 3.77 -4.10 -10.41
C VAL A 80 4.83 -5.19 -10.34
N SER A 81 4.94 -5.90 -9.19
CA SER A 81 5.88 -7.02 -9.05
C SER A 81 5.59 -8.22 -9.96
N LEU A 82 4.40 -8.28 -10.53
CA LEU A 82 3.98 -9.36 -11.45
C LEU A 82 3.99 -8.92 -12.92
N MET A 83 4.25 -7.63 -13.19
CA MET A 83 4.25 -7.12 -14.57
C MET A 83 5.54 -7.50 -15.29
N GLU A 84 5.38 -7.86 -16.55
CA GLU A 84 6.48 -8.09 -17.49
C GLU A 84 6.76 -6.83 -18.30
N LYS A 85 7.88 -6.82 -19.03
CA LYS A 85 8.36 -5.65 -19.75
C LYS A 85 7.35 -5.08 -20.78
N ASP A 86 6.55 -5.95 -21.36
CA ASP A 86 5.58 -5.56 -22.41
C ASP A 86 4.16 -5.37 -21.87
N ASP A 87 3.98 -5.48 -20.54
CA ASP A 87 2.70 -5.24 -19.91
C ASP A 87 2.39 -3.74 -19.84
N HIS A 88 1.12 -3.42 -19.91
CA HIS A 88 0.63 -2.06 -19.83
C HIS A 88 -0.33 -1.92 -18.67
N ILE A 89 -0.19 -0.83 -17.92
CA ILE A 89 -1.10 -0.48 -16.85
C ILE A 89 -1.80 0.85 -17.18
N ILE A 90 -3.10 0.89 -16.95
CA ILE A 90 -3.88 2.13 -17.02
C ILE A 90 -4.31 2.46 -15.60
N THR A 91 -3.88 3.61 -15.13
CA THR A 91 -4.25 4.13 -13.82
C THR A 91 -4.88 5.50 -13.96
N ALA A 92 -5.67 5.88 -12.98
CA ALA A 92 -6.23 7.21 -12.89
C ALA A 92 -6.23 7.63 -11.43
N TYR A 93 -5.56 8.75 -11.13
CA TYR A 93 -5.59 9.31 -9.81
C TYR A 93 -4.73 8.56 -8.76
N ARG A 94 -3.84 9.28 -8.06
CA ARG A 94 -2.88 8.76 -7.07
C ARG A 94 -1.88 7.75 -7.66
N ASP A 95 -1.37 8.00 -8.86
CA ASP A 95 -0.58 7.03 -9.63
C ASP A 95 0.88 6.92 -9.20
N HIS A 96 1.32 7.70 -8.21
CA HIS A 96 2.71 7.74 -7.78
C HIS A 96 3.25 6.35 -7.42
N GLY A 97 2.44 5.55 -6.73
CA GLY A 97 2.83 4.21 -6.32
C GLY A 97 3.03 3.23 -7.48
N HIS A 98 2.40 3.47 -8.63
CA HIS A 98 2.54 2.64 -9.82
C HIS A 98 3.68 3.10 -10.73
N ALA A 99 4.12 4.36 -10.57
CA ALA A 99 5.21 4.95 -11.35
C ALA A 99 6.61 4.69 -10.77
N LEU A 100 6.68 4.25 -9.53
CA LEU A 100 7.91 3.95 -8.79
C LEU A 100 8.31 2.48 -8.92
#